data_6d3cd20cdc76c6d9a71d4a0542d63a5d
#
_entry.id   6d3cd20cdc76c6d9a71d4a0542d63a5d
#
_cell.length_a   1.000
_cell.length_b   1.000
_cell.length_c   1.000
_cell.angle_alpha   90.00
_cell.angle_beta   90.00
_cell.angle_gamma   90.00
#
_symmetry.space_group_name_H-M   'P 1'
#
loop_
_entity.id
_entity.type
_entity.pdbx_description
1 polymer ?
#
loop_
_entity_poly.entity_id
_entity_poly.type
_entity_poly.pdbx_seq_one_letter_code
_entity_poly.pdbx_strand_id
1 'polypeptide(L)'
;MTTVALERSSAFARLDNRHVEILTLSPEMKGLDRERELREAGAIDRRVKIRNLWQDLTTWSDRKLRRMIGTIEPDPSAADDVLDRTGQEWTELRKDSEGRLLQADRYHDRGHLLVIDRQDMKKRGRRGGRRITLFGRDQKVIAQWPTARDFYHAWLDVVIGDKPAYLICDSAFVGNFIHEYRRDNVVLCMVNHNHYLADADDEATGALAEEKFGYLRHLDAFDVTTTLTDSQRYAMERLDLSAGKLTTVSNLTDDLHGDPDRPRPRHKGSMIARLSPQKRVEDAIAAIADVAANDQQVTLDVFGDGEDRPMLTELIESKDAVDRVRLHGHVDGAKSIFLSSSFSLLTSRFEGQGLVVLESMSAGCIPICYAVDFGPTDIIEHGVSGFLVAPGDVKGLSAAISTFLSLSEGEVTSMRRNAVARAADFFHDPIVRRWGEVLSAQSFAPIVRTENARAEIHTAEVTSNGISIEMRISAIGKSMPKQMFVSWKSRTGTFFGRVEAERCEDLITAEIPHSRMGPITDGYVDFSLDLVFDRGFERVRIAGNEDSAFTSSDKLHLYSTKHGNFSGRIISTALTSTS
;
A
#
# COMPACT_ATOMS: atom_id res chain seq x y z
N MET A 1 -11.92 -5.72 0.28
CA MET A 1 -12.20 -4.27 0.23
C MET A 1 -11.92 -3.70 1.60
N THR A 2 -11.17 -2.63 1.70
CA THR A 2 -10.89 -2.01 2.99
C THR A 2 -12.06 -1.10 3.40
N THR A 3 -12.36 -1.03 4.69
CA THR A 3 -13.39 -0.13 5.25
C THR A 3 -13.15 1.31 4.80
N VAL A 4 -11.91 1.75 4.80
CA VAL A 4 -11.49 3.09 4.35
C VAL A 4 -11.93 3.41 2.92
N ALA A 5 -11.76 2.48 1.97
CA ALA A 5 -12.18 2.72 0.59
C ALA A 5 -13.71 2.86 0.45
N LEU A 6 -14.48 2.11 1.26
CA LEU A 6 -15.94 2.20 1.31
C LEU A 6 -16.39 3.54 1.90
N GLU A 7 -15.82 3.92 3.02
CA GLU A 7 -16.15 5.18 3.73
C GLU A 7 -15.79 6.40 2.87
N ARG A 8 -14.58 6.45 2.30
CA ARG A 8 -14.16 7.52 1.38
C ARG A 8 -15.06 7.60 0.15
N SER A 9 -15.39 6.48 -0.48
CA SER A 9 -16.29 6.45 -1.64
C SER A 9 -17.68 6.97 -1.29
N SER A 10 -18.20 6.61 -0.11
CA SER A 10 -19.48 7.10 0.38
C SER A 10 -19.43 8.58 0.73
N ALA A 11 -18.31 9.07 1.29
CA ALA A 11 -18.10 10.48 1.57
C ALA A 11 -18.06 11.32 0.27
N PHE A 12 -17.34 10.89 -0.77
CA PHE A 12 -17.35 11.53 -2.08
C PHE A 12 -18.75 11.58 -2.69
N ALA A 13 -19.51 10.49 -2.57
CA ALA A 13 -20.87 10.43 -3.07
C ALA A 13 -21.79 11.41 -2.34
N ARG A 14 -21.68 11.51 -1.00
CA ARG A 14 -22.55 12.37 -0.18
C ARG A 14 -22.21 13.85 -0.29
N LEU A 15 -20.92 14.19 -0.21
CA LEU A 15 -20.47 15.57 -0.03
C LEU A 15 -20.18 16.27 -1.35
N ASP A 16 -19.70 15.54 -2.37
CA ASP A 16 -19.39 16.09 -3.71
C ASP A 16 -20.40 15.63 -4.78
N ASN A 17 -21.47 14.97 -4.41
CA ASN A 17 -22.54 14.47 -5.28
C ASN A 17 -22.01 13.64 -6.47
N ARG A 18 -20.93 12.89 -6.29
CA ARG A 18 -20.27 12.08 -7.32
C ARG A 18 -20.81 10.67 -7.40
N HIS A 19 -20.85 10.12 -8.60
CA HIS A 19 -20.92 8.67 -8.77
C HIS A 19 -19.54 8.07 -8.59
N VAL A 20 -19.43 7.10 -7.69
CA VAL A 20 -18.18 6.40 -7.43
C VAL A 20 -18.35 4.92 -7.77
N GLU A 21 -17.48 4.39 -8.61
CA GLU A 21 -17.41 2.96 -8.87
C GLU A 21 -16.21 2.36 -8.13
N ILE A 22 -16.45 1.39 -7.24
CA ILE A 22 -15.41 0.59 -6.61
C ILE A 22 -15.15 -0.62 -7.49
N LEU A 23 -13.94 -0.69 -8.05
CA LEU A 23 -13.53 -1.72 -8.98
C LEU A 23 -12.78 -2.85 -8.25
N THR A 24 -13.13 -4.10 -8.51
CA THR A 24 -12.54 -5.26 -7.85
C THR A 24 -12.19 -6.37 -8.84
N LEU A 25 -11.09 -7.09 -8.56
CA LEU A 25 -10.52 -8.12 -9.43
C LEU A 25 -10.63 -9.53 -8.84
N SER A 26 -11.09 -9.68 -7.59
CA SER A 26 -11.17 -10.98 -6.92
C SER A 26 -12.19 -11.90 -7.61
N PRO A 27 -11.81 -13.10 -8.02
CA PRO A 27 -12.72 -14.07 -8.63
C PRO A 27 -13.74 -14.66 -7.63
N GLU A 28 -13.48 -14.54 -6.35
CA GLU A 28 -14.35 -15.08 -5.30
C GLU A 28 -15.45 -14.09 -4.87
N MET A 29 -15.31 -12.82 -5.26
CA MET A 29 -16.24 -11.79 -4.83
C MET A 29 -17.43 -11.65 -5.77
N LYS A 30 -18.63 -11.92 -5.27
CA LYS A 30 -19.90 -11.60 -5.94
C LYS A 30 -20.24 -10.13 -5.70
N GLY A 31 -19.80 -9.26 -6.62
CA GLY A 31 -19.88 -7.80 -6.45
C GLY A 31 -21.28 -7.26 -6.16
N LEU A 32 -22.33 -7.76 -6.85
CA LEU A 32 -23.71 -7.32 -6.64
C LEU A 32 -24.28 -7.77 -5.29
N ASP A 33 -23.97 -8.99 -4.85
CA ASP A 33 -24.39 -9.47 -3.54
C ASP A 33 -23.73 -8.64 -2.44
N ARG A 34 -22.43 -8.37 -2.59
CA ARG A 34 -21.67 -7.55 -1.65
C ARG A 34 -22.15 -6.08 -1.63
N GLU A 35 -22.51 -5.52 -2.78
CA GLU A 35 -23.09 -4.19 -2.85
C GLU A 35 -24.42 -4.12 -2.09
N ARG A 36 -25.28 -5.12 -2.28
CA ARG A 36 -26.57 -5.21 -1.58
C ARG A 36 -26.39 -5.31 -0.07
N GLU A 37 -25.56 -6.23 0.41
CA GLU A 37 -25.23 -6.40 1.83
C GLU A 37 -24.75 -5.09 2.46
N LEU A 38 -23.79 -4.42 1.81
CA LEU A 38 -23.24 -3.16 2.32
C LEU A 38 -24.27 -2.01 2.31
N ARG A 39 -25.19 -2.00 1.33
CA ARG A 39 -26.30 -1.03 1.31
C ARG A 39 -27.31 -1.28 2.42
N GLU A 40 -27.70 -2.53 2.63
CA GLU A 40 -28.62 -2.94 3.69
C GLU A 40 -28.04 -2.63 5.08
N ALA A 41 -26.73 -2.81 5.23
CA ALA A 41 -25.99 -2.42 6.44
C ALA A 41 -25.73 -0.90 6.57
N GLY A 42 -26.13 -0.08 5.58
CA GLY A 42 -25.87 1.36 5.58
C GLY A 42 -24.39 1.75 5.42
N ALA A 43 -23.54 0.80 5.04
CA ALA A 43 -22.09 0.99 4.94
C ALA A 43 -21.63 1.72 3.67
N ILE A 44 -22.50 1.84 2.65
CA ILE A 44 -22.22 2.58 1.42
C ILE A 44 -23.40 3.48 0.99
N ASP A 45 -23.08 4.65 0.42
CA ASP A 45 -24.07 5.57 -0.17
C ASP A 45 -24.69 4.94 -1.43
N ARG A 46 -25.95 5.32 -1.73
CA ARG A 46 -26.70 4.84 -2.91
C ARG A 46 -26.01 5.11 -4.25
N ARG A 47 -25.12 6.11 -4.34
CA ARG A 47 -24.38 6.50 -5.53
C ARG A 47 -23.03 5.79 -5.66
N VAL A 48 -22.66 4.97 -4.67
CA VAL A 48 -21.51 4.07 -4.76
C VAL A 48 -21.95 2.78 -5.41
N LYS A 49 -21.23 2.35 -6.44
CA LYS A 49 -21.45 1.09 -7.13
C LYS A 49 -20.23 0.19 -6.98
N ILE A 50 -20.46 -1.08 -6.69
CA ILE A 50 -19.40 -2.08 -6.69
C ILE A 50 -19.41 -2.84 -8.01
N ARG A 51 -18.30 -2.80 -8.72
CA ARG A 51 -18.11 -3.51 -9.98
C ARG A 51 -17.01 -4.55 -9.82
N ASN A 52 -17.29 -5.75 -10.25
CA ASN A 52 -16.33 -6.85 -10.24
C ASN A 52 -16.06 -7.33 -11.66
N LEU A 53 -14.78 -7.51 -12.02
CA LEU A 53 -14.39 -7.97 -13.35
C LEU A 53 -15.12 -9.27 -13.75
N TRP A 54 -15.08 -10.27 -12.91
CA TRP A 54 -15.62 -11.60 -13.23
C TRP A 54 -17.14 -11.55 -13.41
N GLN A 55 -17.83 -10.75 -12.60
CA GLN A 55 -19.26 -10.54 -12.74
C GLN A 55 -19.61 -9.76 -14.01
N ASP A 56 -18.82 -8.76 -14.39
CA ASP A 56 -18.99 -8.05 -15.65
C ASP A 56 -18.89 -9.03 -16.83
N LEU A 57 -17.93 -9.96 -16.83
CA LEU A 57 -17.77 -10.96 -17.88
C LEU A 57 -18.99 -11.87 -18.00
N THR A 58 -19.65 -12.22 -16.90
CA THR A 58 -20.88 -13.05 -16.95
C THR A 58 -22.09 -12.25 -17.46
N THR A 59 -22.16 -10.96 -17.20
CA THR A 59 -23.33 -10.13 -17.51
C THR A 59 -23.23 -9.41 -18.86
N TRP A 60 -22.03 -9.17 -19.37
CA TRP A 60 -21.82 -8.45 -20.62
C TRP A 60 -22.26 -9.26 -21.85
N SER A 61 -22.79 -8.56 -22.86
CA SER A 61 -23.06 -9.14 -24.17
C SER A 61 -21.73 -9.38 -24.91
N ASP A 62 -21.73 -10.31 -25.88
CA ASP A 62 -20.55 -10.56 -26.72
C ASP A 62 -20.06 -9.30 -27.43
N ARG A 63 -20.97 -8.40 -27.85
CA ARG A 63 -20.61 -7.11 -28.42
C ARG A 63 -19.77 -6.27 -27.43
N LYS A 64 -20.07 -6.34 -26.13
CA LYS A 64 -19.33 -5.61 -25.11
C LYS A 64 -18.04 -6.33 -24.74
N LEU A 65 -18.04 -7.67 -24.65
CA LEU A 65 -16.83 -8.47 -24.44
C LEU A 65 -15.79 -8.23 -25.56
N ARG A 66 -16.21 -8.11 -26.82
CA ARG A 66 -15.33 -7.82 -27.95
C ARG A 66 -14.69 -6.41 -27.91
N ARG A 67 -15.07 -5.56 -26.98
CA ARG A 67 -14.35 -4.30 -26.69
C ARG A 67 -13.10 -4.51 -25.84
N MET A 68 -12.96 -5.67 -25.19
CA MET A 68 -11.71 -6.06 -24.51
C MET A 68 -10.72 -6.53 -25.57
N ILE A 69 -9.81 -5.63 -25.96
CA ILE A 69 -8.85 -5.90 -27.03
C ILE A 69 -7.71 -6.78 -26.50
N GLY A 70 -7.48 -7.91 -27.17
CA GLY A 70 -6.35 -8.79 -26.88
C GLY A 70 -5.01 -8.16 -27.30
N THR A 71 -3.95 -8.55 -26.64
CA THR A 71 -2.58 -8.09 -26.94
C THR A 71 -1.75 -9.13 -27.70
N ILE A 72 -2.31 -10.31 -27.95
CA ILE A 72 -1.77 -11.34 -28.83
C ILE A 72 -2.85 -11.81 -29.80
N GLU A 73 -2.44 -12.32 -30.97
CA GLU A 73 -3.35 -12.89 -31.96
C GLU A 73 -4.16 -14.04 -31.35
N PRO A 74 -5.50 -14.03 -31.54
CA PRO A 74 -6.36 -15.09 -31.03
C PRO A 74 -6.06 -16.43 -31.70
N ASP A 75 -5.76 -17.45 -30.88
CA ASP A 75 -5.55 -18.81 -31.31
C ASP A 75 -6.82 -19.64 -31.05
N PRO A 76 -7.58 -20.04 -32.10
CA PRO A 76 -8.80 -20.80 -31.93
C PRO A 76 -8.59 -22.17 -31.25
N SER A 77 -7.40 -22.78 -31.39
CA SER A 77 -7.07 -24.07 -30.78
C SER A 77 -7.03 -24.03 -29.24
N ALA A 78 -7.05 -22.83 -28.64
CA ALA A 78 -7.17 -22.70 -27.19
C ALA A 78 -8.49 -23.28 -26.64
N ALA A 79 -9.51 -23.45 -27.48
CA ALA A 79 -10.75 -24.14 -27.13
C ALA A 79 -10.53 -25.65 -26.86
N ASP A 80 -9.46 -26.24 -27.38
CA ASP A 80 -9.12 -27.66 -27.18
C ASP A 80 -8.42 -27.91 -25.82
N ASP A 81 -7.99 -26.83 -25.15
CA ASP A 81 -7.30 -26.89 -23.86
C ASP A 81 -8.24 -26.88 -22.64
N VAL A 82 -9.55 -26.96 -22.86
CA VAL A 82 -10.58 -26.95 -21.80
C VAL A 82 -10.41 -28.16 -20.88
N LEU A 83 -10.54 -27.93 -19.57
CA LEU A 83 -10.53 -28.99 -18.58
C LEU A 83 -11.87 -29.73 -18.58
N ASP A 84 -11.82 -31.05 -18.28
CA ASP A 84 -13.02 -31.83 -18.06
C ASP A 84 -13.80 -31.25 -16.88
N ARG A 85 -15.07 -30.93 -17.10
CA ARG A 85 -15.92 -30.33 -16.09
C ARG A 85 -16.39 -31.39 -15.11
N THR A 86 -15.97 -31.29 -13.85
CA THR A 86 -16.24 -32.29 -12.81
C THR A 86 -17.48 -32.00 -11.97
N GLY A 87 -17.98 -30.74 -12.03
CA GLY A 87 -19.10 -30.29 -11.20
C GLY A 87 -19.94 -29.17 -11.82
N GLN A 88 -20.79 -28.58 -10.99
CA GLN A 88 -21.57 -27.36 -11.33
C GLN A 88 -20.87 -26.08 -10.87
N GLU A 89 -19.66 -26.19 -10.32
CA GLU A 89 -18.89 -25.05 -9.89
C GLU A 89 -18.54 -24.15 -11.08
N TRP A 90 -18.40 -22.87 -10.80
CA TRP A 90 -18.07 -21.91 -11.84
C TRP A 90 -16.57 -21.88 -12.20
N THR A 91 -15.74 -22.68 -11.51
CA THR A 91 -14.29 -22.76 -11.75
C THR A 91 -13.81 -24.21 -11.68
N GLU A 92 -13.13 -24.67 -12.73
CA GLU A 92 -12.35 -25.91 -12.72
C GLU A 92 -10.86 -25.56 -12.65
N LEU A 93 -10.10 -26.30 -11.84
CA LEU A 93 -8.70 -26.03 -11.57
C LEU A 93 -7.81 -27.23 -11.90
N ARG A 94 -6.69 -26.97 -12.55
CA ARG A 94 -5.60 -27.93 -12.71
C ARG A 94 -4.35 -27.42 -12.00
N LYS A 95 -3.77 -28.24 -11.12
CA LYS A 95 -2.58 -27.94 -10.33
C LYS A 95 -1.47 -28.94 -10.63
N ASP A 96 -0.23 -28.59 -10.32
CA ASP A 96 0.90 -29.50 -10.33
C ASP A 96 0.99 -30.33 -9.03
N SER A 97 2.01 -31.20 -8.94
CA SER A 97 2.24 -32.06 -7.78
C SER A 97 2.57 -31.29 -6.48
N GLU A 98 2.93 -30.02 -6.59
CA GLU A 98 3.22 -29.13 -5.43
C GLU A 98 2.00 -28.25 -5.09
N GLY A 99 0.85 -28.49 -5.73
CA GLY A 99 -0.37 -27.71 -5.50
C GLY A 99 -0.42 -26.35 -6.19
N ARG A 100 0.56 -26.00 -7.03
CA ARG A 100 0.61 -24.72 -7.74
C ARG A 100 -0.34 -24.73 -8.92
N LEU A 101 -1.09 -23.64 -9.11
CA LEU A 101 -2.05 -23.50 -10.20
C LEU A 101 -1.36 -23.52 -11.57
N LEU A 102 -1.82 -24.39 -12.45
CA LEU A 102 -1.42 -24.48 -13.85
C LEU A 102 -2.50 -23.97 -14.81
N GLN A 103 -3.78 -24.15 -14.46
CA GLN A 103 -4.89 -23.70 -15.27
C GLN A 103 -6.14 -23.50 -14.41
N ALA A 104 -6.91 -22.45 -14.74
CA ALA A 104 -8.22 -22.20 -14.19
C ALA A 104 -9.21 -21.89 -15.32
N ASP A 105 -10.21 -22.74 -15.48
CA ASP A 105 -11.30 -22.54 -16.44
C ASP A 105 -12.50 -21.99 -15.68
N ARG A 106 -13.06 -20.85 -16.14
CA ARG A 106 -14.20 -20.20 -15.49
C ARG A 106 -15.40 -20.19 -16.41
N TYR A 107 -16.54 -20.51 -15.83
CA TYR A 107 -17.78 -20.71 -16.54
C TYR A 107 -18.83 -19.67 -16.15
N HIS A 108 -19.73 -19.39 -17.05
CA HIS A 108 -20.96 -18.66 -16.77
C HIS A 108 -21.93 -19.55 -15.99
N ASP A 109 -22.85 -18.98 -15.22
CA ASP A 109 -23.90 -19.69 -14.47
C ASP A 109 -24.73 -20.63 -15.37
N ARG A 110 -24.82 -20.32 -16.66
CA ARG A 110 -25.51 -21.17 -17.66
C ARG A 110 -24.64 -22.28 -18.25
N GLY A 111 -23.42 -22.43 -17.74
CA GLY A 111 -22.53 -23.54 -18.08
C GLY A 111 -21.60 -23.35 -19.28
N HIS A 112 -21.66 -22.24 -20.02
CA HIS A 112 -20.70 -21.98 -21.08
C HIS A 112 -19.38 -21.41 -20.55
N LEU A 113 -18.29 -21.78 -21.20
CA LEU A 113 -16.93 -21.32 -20.85
C LEU A 113 -16.81 -19.81 -21.09
N LEU A 114 -16.19 -19.12 -20.12
CA LEU A 114 -15.90 -17.69 -20.20
C LEU A 114 -14.43 -17.39 -20.39
N VAL A 115 -13.59 -18.00 -19.54
CA VAL A 115 -12.15 -17.69 -19.51
C VAL A 115 -11.35 -18.93 -19.21
N ILE A 116 -10.31 -19.18 -19.99
CA ILE A 116 -9.21 -20.08 -19.65
C ILE A 116 -8.02 -19.22 -19.22
N ASP A 117 -7.50 -19.44 -18.01
CA ASP A 117 -6.24 -18.87 -17.52
C ASP A 117 -5.20 -19.99 -17.39
N ARG A 118 -4.37 -20.15 -18.41
CA ARG A 118 -3.36 -21.21 -18.48
C ARG A 118 -1.96 -20.64 -18.20
N GLN A 119 -1.20 -21.29 -17.30
CA GLN A 119 0.10 -20.85 -16.79
C GLN A 119 1.26 -21.81 -17.09
N ASP A 120 1.07 -22.77 -17.97
CA ASP A 120 2.08 -23.74 -18.39
C ASP A 120 2.29 -23.75 -19.92
N MET A 121 2.29 -22.56 -20.53
CA MET A 121 2.37 -22.38 -21.98
C MET A 121 3.71 -22.83 -22.58
N LYS A 122 4.82 -22.73 -21.81
CA LYS A 122 6.17 -23.18 -22.29
C LYS A 122 6.31 -24.69 -22.30
N LYS A 123 5.75 -25.38 -21.30
CA LYS A 123 5.77 -26.85 -21.18
C LYS A 123 4.57 -27.28 -20.35
N ARG A 124 3.68 -28.12 -20.95
CA ARG A 124 2.51 -28.66 -20.27
C ARG A 124 2.90 -29.37 -18.97
N GLY A 125 2.18 -29.07 -17.90
CA GLY A 125 2.43 -29.63 -16.56
C GLY A 125 3.52 -28.92 -15.76
N ARG A 126 4.20 -27.93 -16.33
CA ARG A 126 5.23 -27.13 -15.64
C ARG A 126 4.94 -25.63 -15.77
N ARG A 127 4.75 -24.96 -14.65
CA ARG A 127 4.52 -23.50 -14.64
C ARG A 127 5.57 -22.76 -15.45
N GLY A 128 5.13 -21.92 -16.37
CA GLY A 128 5.98 -21.10 -17.22
C GLY A 128 5.27 -20.63 -18.49
N GLY A 129 5.26 -19.31 -18.69
CA GLY A 129 4.42 -18.63 -19.67
C GLY A 129 2.94 -18.67 -19.26
N ARG A 130 2.20 -17.64 -19.66
CA ARG A 130 0.76 -17.53 -19.37
C ARG A 130 0.00 -17.17 -20.63
N ARG A 131 -1.24 -17.65 -20.74
CA ARG A 131 -2.21 -17.23 -21.74
C ARG A 131 -3.57 -17.16 -21.07
N ILE A 132 -4.24 -16.03 -21.17
CA ILE A 132 -5.62 -15.86 -20.75
C ILE A 132 -6.45 -15.74 -22.01
N THR A 133 -7.46 -16.58 -22.14
CA THR A 133 -8.35 -16.65 -23.32
C THR A 133 -9.77 -16.32 -22.90
N LEU A 134 -10.38 -15.33 -23.54
CA LEU A 134 -11.79 -14.96 -23.35
C LEU A 134 -12.65 -15.57 -24.47
N PHE A 135 -13.76 -16.16 -24.08
CA PHE A 135 -14.71 -16.80 -25.00
C PHE A 135 -16.03 -16.03 -25.08
N GLY A 136 -16.63 -16.07 -26.25
CA GLY A 136 -18.01 -15.63 -26.46
C GLY A 136 -19.03 -16.70 -26.05
N ARG A 137 -20.29 -16.32 -26.05
CA ARG A 137 -21.39 -17.27 -25.81
C ARG A 137 -21.47 -18.36 -26.88
N ASP A 138 -20.96 -18.08 -28.08
CA ASP A 138 -20.80 -19.03 -29.18
C ASP A 138 -19.58 -19.98 -29.00
N GLN A 139 -18.92 -19.92 -27.87
CA GLN A 139 -17.71 -20.67 -27.49
C GLN A 139 -16.51 -20.41 -28.41
N LYS A 140 -16.53 -19.33 -29.18
CA LYS A 140 -15.37 -18.90 -29.97
C LYS A 140 -14.48 -17.97 -29.16
N VAL A 141 -13.19 -18.06 -29.44
CA VAL A 141 -12.19 -17.15 -28.86
C VAL A 141 -12.49 -15.72 -29.28
N ILE A 142 -12.64 -14.82 -28.31
CA ILE A 142 -12.82 -13.38 -28.53
C ILE A 142 -11.48 -12.67 -28.51
N ALA A 143 -10.66 -12.91 -27.48
CA ALA A 143 -9.41 -12.20 -27.26
C ALA A 143 -8.46 -13.02 -26.36
N GLN A 144 -7.16 -12.72 -26.46
CA GLN A 144 -6.13 -13.38 -25.67
C GLN A 144 -5.08 -12.40 -25.15
N TRP A 145 -4.53 -12.71 -23.97
CA TRP A 145 -3.49 -11.92 -23.30
C TRP A 145 -2.40 -12.83 -22.71
N PRO A 146 -1.13 -12.40 -22.76
CA PRO A 146 0.00 -13.15 -22.19
C PRO A 146 0.15 -12.95 -20.68
N THR A 147 -0.54 -11.97 -20.09
CA THR A 147 -0.46 -11.65 -18.66
C THR A 147 -1.83 -11.30 -18.07
N ALA A 148 -1.98 -11.48 -16.76
CA ALA A 148 -3.18 -11.01 -16.05
C ALA A 148 -3.30 -9.49 -16.05
N ARG A 149 -2.18 -8.78 -16.01
CA ARG A 149 -2.15 -7.34 -16.11
C ARG A 149 -2.85 -6.85 -17.39
N ASP A 150 -2.43 -7.36 -18.54
CA ASP A 150 -2.99 -6.94 -19.84
C ASP A 150 -4.49 -7.25 -19.93
N PHE A 151 -4.93 -8.38 -19.37
CA PHE A 151 -6.33 -8.73 -19.25
C PHE A 151 -7.12 -7.75 -18.35
N TYR A 152 -6.54 -7.37 -17.20
CA TYR A 152 -7.16 -6.40 -16.31
C TYR A 152 -7.22 -4.99 -16.93
N HIS A 153 -6.17 -4.59 -17.63
CA HIS A 153 -6.15 -3.31 -18.36
C HIS A 153 -7.21 -3.26 -19.46
N ALA A 154 -7.39 -4.34 -20.24
CA ALA A 154 -8.44 -4.43 -21.25
C ALA A 154 -9.85 -4.32 -20.66
N TRP A 155 -10.09 -4.86 -19.46
CA TRP A 155 -11.35 -4.65 -18.74
C TRP A 155 -11.52 -3.20 -18.29
N LEU A 156 -10.48 -2.60 -17.72
CA LEU A 156 -10.50 -1.19 -17.31
C LEU A 156 -10.79 -0.26 -18.50
N ASP A 157 -10.25 -0.55 -19.69
CA ASP A 157 -10.53 0.21 -20.91
C ASP A 157 -12.02 0.25 -21.25
N VAL A 158 -12.69 -0.89 -21.09
CA VAL A 158 -14.14 -0.98 -21.36
C VAL A 158 -14.97 -0.29 -20.26
N VAL A 159 -14.52 -0.36 -19.01
CA VAL A 159 -15.21 0.22 -17.84
C VAL A 159 -15.09 1.74 -17.84
N ILE A 160 -13.87 2.26 -18.00
CA ILE A 160 -13.58 3.70 -17.94
C ILE A 160 -14.03 4.39 -19.23
N GLY A 161 -13.80 3.75 -20.40
CA GLY A 161 -14.07 4.36 -21.71
C GLY A 161 -13.20 5.59 -21.94
N ASP A 162 -13.75 6.60 -22.70
CA ASP A 162 -12.98 7.77 -23.15
C ASP A 162 -13.22 9.04 -22.29
N LYS A 163 -14.05 8.95 -21.26
CA LYS A 163 -14.31 10.09 -20.39
C LYS A 163 -13.17 10.30 -19.39
N PRO A 164 -12.89 11.56 -19.01
CA PRO A 164 -11.96 11.83 -17.93
C PRO A 164 -12.35 11.08 -16.64
N ALA A 165 -11.37 10.43 -16.02
CA ALA A 165 -11.58 9.64 -14.82
C ALA A 165 -10.39 9.75 -13.86
N TYR A 166 -10.70 9.83 -12.57
CA TYR A 166 -9.72 9.64 -11.50
C TYR A 166 -9.78 8.17 -11.04
N LEU A 167 -8.66 7.49 -11.15
CA LEU A 167 -8.50 6.09 -10.73
C LEU A 167 -7.63 6.04 -9.46
N ILE A 168 -8.27 5.82 -8.30
CA ILE A 168 -7.60 5.76 -7.01
C ILE A 168 -7.35 4.29 -6.65
N CYS A 169 -6.10 3.91 -6.49
CA CYS A 169 -5.67 2.56 -6.14
C CYS A 169 -5.35 2.44 -4.66
N ASP A 170 -6.12 1.64 -3.92
CA ASP A 170 -5.94 1.36 -2.49
C ASP A 170 -5.25 0.03 -2.20
N SER A 171 -4.97 -0.77 -3.22
CA SER A 171 -4.44 -2.12 -3.07
C SER A 171 -2.97 -2.19 -3.45
N ALA A 172 -2.10 -2.63 -2.55
CA ALA A 172 -0.70 -2.89 -2.85
C ALA A 172 -0.55 -3.91 -3.99
N PHE A 173 -1.35 -4.99 -3.96
CA PHE A 173 -1.37 -5.99 -5.03
C PHE A 173 -1.68 -5.37 -6.39
N VAL A 174 -2.73 -4.54 -6.49
CA VAL A 174 -3.08 -3.85 -7.73
C VAL A 174 -2.04 -2.79 -8.09
N GLY A 175 -1.52 -2.06 -7.11
CA GLY A 175 -0.47 -1.04 -7.27
C GLY A 175 0.76 -1.59 -8.01
N ASN A 176 1.13 -2.85 -7.75
CA ASN A 176 2.30 -3.48 -8.36
C ASN A 176 2.22 -3.67 -9.89
N PHE A 177 1.06 -3.46 -10.50
CA PHE A 177 0.91 -3.53 -11.95
C PHE A 177 0.09 -2.38 -12.56
N ILE A 178 -0.77 -1.70 -11.78
CA ILE A 178 -1.63 -0.64 -12.30
C ILE A 178 -0.84 0.61 -12.74
N HIS A 179 0.38 0.81 -12.21
CA HIS A 179 1.26 1.90 -12.61
C HIS A 179 1.60 1.88 -14.12
N GLU A 180 1.46 0.73 -14.78
CA GLU A 180 1.60 0.60 -16.23
C GLU A 180 0.31 0.97 -17.01
N TYR A 181 -0.84 1.13 -16.32
CA TYR A 181 -2.09 1.56 -16.95
C TYR A 181 -2.10 3.08 -17.15
N ARG A 182 -1.54 3.51 -18.28
CA ARG A 182 -1.34 4.93 -18.58
C ARG A 182 -2.19 5.37 -19.78
N ARG A 183 -3.19 6.25 -19.52
CA ARG A 183 -4.10 6.83 -20.52
C ARG A 183 -4.26 8.33 -20.30
N ASP A 184 -4.38 9.09 -21.39
CA ASP A 184 -4.50 10.55 -21.34
C ASP A 184 -5.73 11.02 -20.57
N ASN A 185 -6.82 10.26 -20.64
CA ASN A 185 -8.08 10.55 -19.95
C ASN A 185 -8.17 9.97 -18.53
N VAL A 186 -7.10 9.40 -17.98
CA VAL A 186 -7.08 8.84 -16.63
C VAL A 186 -6.00 9.50 -15.78
N VAL A 187 -6.38 10.09 -14.67
CA VAL A 187 -5.46 10.47 -13.58
C VAL A 187 -5.35 9.29 -12.64
N LEU A 188 -4.14 8.75 -12.50
CA LEU A 188 -3.86 7.58 -11.69
C LEU A 188 -3.26 8.00 -10.36
N CYS A 189 -3.96 7.69 -9.25
CA CYS A 189 -3.53 7.97 -7.89
C CYS A 189 -3.26 6.66 -7.13
N MET A 190 -2.15 6.60 -6.39
CA MET A 190 -1.85 5.50 -5.45
C MET A 190 -2.01 5.99 -4.01
N VAL A 191 -2.61 5.16 -3.15
CA VAL A 191 -2.70 5.43 -1.69
C VAL A 191 -1.79 4.45 -0.94
N ASN A 192 -0.83 4.97 -0.21
CA ASN A 192 0.05 4.14 0.62
C ASN A 192 -0.52 4.01 2.04
N HIS A 193 -1.19 2.89 2.34
CA HIS A 193 -1.97 2.70 3.57
C HIS A 193 -1.18 2.24 4.80
N ASN A 194 0.04 1.80 4.67
CA ASN A 194 0.78 1.25 5.81
C ASN A 194 2.27 1.51 5.65
N HIS A 195 3.06 1.07 6.62
CA HIS A 195 4.50 1.18 6.57
C HIS A 195 5.05 0.65 5.24
N TYR A 196 6.07 1.30 4.69
CA TYR A 196 6.61 1.01 3.35
C TYR A 196 7.91 0.18 3.40
N LEU A 197 8.57 0.10 4.57
CA LEU A 197 9.76 -0.73 4.78
C LEU A 197 9.38 -2.18 5.13
N ALA A 198 10.30 -3.08 4.87
CA ALA A 198 10.19 -4.50 5.23
C ALA A 198 10.23 -4.69 6.76
N ASP A 199 11.09 -3.94 7.44
CA ASP A 199 11.12 -3.80 8.89
C ASP A 199 10.93 -2.32 9.27
N ALA A 200 9.92 -2.04 10.08
CA ALA A 200 9.61 -0.69 10.52
C ALA A 200 10.67 -0.11 11.47
N ASP A 201 11.42 -0.97 12.14
CA ASP A 201 12.49 -0.56 13.05
C ASP A 201 13.83 -0.30 12.31
N ASP A 202 13.91 -0.62 11.01
CA ASP A 202 15.11 -0.50 10.20
C ASP A 202 15.03 0.68 9.21
N GLU A 203 14.93 1.89 9.72
CA GLU A 203 14.91 3.11 8.89
C GLU A 203 16.21 3.31 8.09
N ALA A 204 17.33 2.79 8.56
CA ALA A 204 18.65 3.07 8.00
C ALA A 204 18.93 2.30 6.70
N THR A 205 18.31 1.15 6.50
CA THR A 205 18.70 0.23 5.42
C THR A 205 17.78 0.23 4.22
N GLY A 206 16.56 0.75 4.37
CA GLY A 206 15.68 1.04 3.24
C GLY A 206 15.22 -0.17 2.41
N ALA A 207 15.24 -1.41 2.97
CA ALA A 207 14.59 -2.54 2.33
C ALA A 207 13.08 -2.32 2.29
N LEU A 208 12.49 -2.35 1.09
CA LEU A 208 11.06 -2.08 0.92
C LEU A 208 10.23 -3.33 1.24
N ALA A 209 9.00 -3.14 1.71
CA ALA A 209 8.07 -4.23 1.96
C ALA A 209 7.80 -5.03 0.67
N GLU A 210 7.92 -6.36 0.73
CA GLU A 210 7.87 -7.24 -0.45
C GLU A 210 6.57 -7.08 -1.23
N GLU A 211 5.44 -7.04 -0.53
CA GLU A 211 4.11 -6.90 -1.13
C GLU A 211 3.89 -5.53 -1.80
N LYS A 212 4.73 -4.53 -1.49
CA LYS A 212 4.67 -3.17 -2.02
C LYS A 212 5.80 -2.84 -3.00
N PHE A 213 6.81 -3.69 -3.09
CA PHE A 213 8.04 -3.43 -3.82
C PHE A 213 7.81 -3.05 -5.30
N GLY A 214 6.80 -3.66 -5.92
CA GLY A 214 6.45 -3.37 -7.31
C GLY A 214 6.10 -1.90 -7.54
N TYR A 215 5.16 -1.35 -6.78
CA TYR A 215 4.73 0.03 -6.98
C TYR A 215 5.63 1.07 -6.31
N LEU A 216 6.23 0.76 -5.15
CA LEU A 216 7.09 1.72 -4.44
C LEU A 216 8.28 2.18 -5.27
N ARG A 217 8.87 1.29 -6.05
CA ARG A 217 9.95 1.67 -6.98
C ARG A 217 9.46 2.35 -8.27
N HIS A 218 8.15 2.51 -8.46
CA HIS A 218 7.54 3.13 -9.64
C HIS A 218 6.57 4.26 -9.27
N LEU A 219 6.79 4.95 -8.14
CA LEU A 219 5.89 6.01 -7.66
C LEU A 219 5.74 7.14 -8.68
N ASP A 220 6.76 7.44 -9.47
CA ASP A 220 6.70 8.46 -10.51
C ASP A 220 5.87 8.04 -11.74
N ALA A 221 5.49 6.78 -11.83
CA ALA A 221 4.53 6.33 -12.85
C ALA A 221 3.09 6.69 -12.51
N PHE A 222 2.77 7.01 -11.25
CA PHE A 222 1.49 7.58 -10.85
C PHE A 222 1.47 9.10 -11.11
N ASP A 223 0.30 9.68 -11.34
CA ASP A 223 0.16 11.13 -11.43
C ASP A 223 0.32 11.77 -10.04
N VAL A 224 -0.18 11.10 -9.00
CA VAL A 224 0.01 11.45 -7.60
C VAL A 224 -0.01 10.20 -6.71
N THR A 225 0.82 10.21 -5.66
CA THR A 225 0.78 9.20 -4.60
C THR A 225 0.45 9.88 -3.28
N THR A 226 -0.56 9.38 -2.58
CA THR A 226 -0.91 9.91 -1.26
C THR A 226 -0.33 9.05 -0.15
N THR A 227 0.22 9.71 0.85
CA THR A 227 0.54 9.16 2.17
C THR A 227 -0.55 9.56 3.16
N LEU A 228 -0.65 8.85 4.27
CA LEU A 228 -1.70 9.13 5.26
C LEU A 228 -1.29 10.20 6.28
N THR A 229 0.02 10.41 6.44
CA THR A 229 0.61 11.38 7.38
C THR A 229 1.76 12.13 6.73
N ASP A 230 2.09 13.29 7.25
CA ASP A 230 3.23 14.07 6.78
C ASP A 230 4.55 13.40 7.15
N SER A 231 4.64 12.77 8.32
CA SER A 231 5.84 12.01 8.71
C SER A 231 6.14 10.88 7.72
N GLN A 232 5.11 10.15 7.26
CA GLN A 232 5.25 9.12 6.24
C GLN A 232 5.74 9.71 4.90
N ARG A 233 5.19 10.85 4.49
CA ARG A 233 5.61 11.54 3.27
C ARG A 233 7.08 11.94 3.35
N TYR A 234 7.49 12.61 4.43
CA TYR A 234 8.89 13.03 4.63
C TYR A 234 9.86 11.84 4.67
N ALA A 235 9.46 10.74 5.32
CA ALA A 235 10.28 9.55 5.38
C ALA A 235 10.49 8.93 3.98
N MET A 236 9.45 8.88 3.15
CA MET A 236 9.56 8.40 1.76
C MET A 236 10.34 9.37 0.85
N GLU A 237 10.22 10.69 1.08
CA GLU A 237 11.00 11.71 0.37
C GLU A 237 12.50 11.60 0.69
N ARG A 238 12.87 11.33 1.94
CA ARG A 238 14.29 11.11 2.34
C ARG A 238 14.95 9.94 1.62
N LEU A 239 14.16 8.94 1.21
CA LEU A 239 14.64 7.79 0.42
C LEU A 239 14.60 8.05 -1.09
N ASP A 240 14.25 9.26 -1.51
CA ASP A 240 14.09 9.64 -2.92
C ASP A 240 13.13 8.71 -3.69
N LEU A 241 12.11 8.15 -3.04
CA LEU A 241 11.19 7.21 -3.70
C LEU A 241 10.32 7.87 -4.77
N SER A 242 10.16 9.19 -4.75
CA SER A 242 9.35 9.94 -5.72
C SER A 242 9.98 11.31 -6.07
N ALA A 243 9.82 11.72 -7.30
CA ALA A 243 10.23 13.02 -7.84
C ALA A 243 9.16 14.11 -7.61
N GLY A 244 8.75 14.31 -6.35
CA GLY A 244 7.80 15.37 -5.97
C GLY A 244 6.33 15.05 -6.24
N LYS A 245 5.95 13.78 -6.42
CA LYS A 245 4.56 13.36 -6.61
C LYS A 245 3.89 12.83 -5.34
N LEU A 246 4.55 12.96 -4.18
CA LEU A 246 3.98 12.61 -2.89
C LEU A 246 3.16 13.77 -2.33
N THR A 247 2.02 13.45 -1.75
CA THR A 247 1.19 14.41 -1.00
C THR A 247 0.48 13.71 0.15
N THR A 248 0.13 14.46 1.18
CA THR A 248 -0.57 13.90 2.33
C THR A 248 -2.07 14.07 2.18
N VAL A 249 -2.81 12.94 2.25
CA VAL A 249 -4.25 12.91 2.41
C VAL A 249 -4.58 11.80 3.40
N SER A 250 -4.96 12.19 4.60
CA SER A 250 -5.31 11.26 5.68
C SER A 250 -6.58 10.45 5.36
N ASN A 251 -6.73 9.30 6.00
CA ASN A 251 -8.01 8.62 6.02
C ASN A 251 -9.00 9.46 6.83
N LEU A 252 -10.24 9.42 6.46
CA LEU A 252 -11.32 10.04 7.19
C LEU A 252 -11.77 9.18 8.39
N THR A 253 -12.34 9.82 9.39
CA THR A 253 -12.97 9.17 10.53
C THR A 253 -14.38 9.74 10.76
N ASP A 254 -15.25 8.96 11.39
CA ASP A 254 -16.57 9.41 11.78
C ASP A 254 -16.49 10.38 12.96
N ASP A 255 -17.39 11.36 12.98
CA ASP A 255 -17.69 12.11 14.19
C ASP A 255 -18.56 11.24 15.11
N LEU A 256 -18.00 10.79 16.22
CA LEU A 256 -18.73 10.03 17.24
C LEU A 256 -19.55 10.95 18.16
N HIS A 257 -19.53 12.26 17.92
CA HIS A 257 -20.27 13.25 18.71
C HIS A 257 -19.96 13.16 20.21
N GLY A 258 -18.67 12.97 20.53
CA GLY A 258 -18.22 12.89 21.92
C GLY A 258 -18.42 14.20 22.66
N ASP A 259 -19.11 14.17 23.78
CA ASP A 259 -19.26 15.32 24.67
C ASP A 259 -18.06 15.38 25.63
N PRO A 260 -17.14 16.37 25.48
CA PRO A 260 -15.97 16.51 26.34
C PRO A 260 -16.33 16.86 27.80
N ASP A 261 -17.48 17.45 28.03
CA ASP A 261 -17.94 17.88 29.35
C ASP A 261 -18.71 16.77 30.10
N ARG A 262 -19.08 15.68 29.42
CA ARG A 262 -19.78 14.57 30.04
C ARG A 262 -18.86 13.81 31.00
N PRO A 263 -19.25 13.67 32.29
CA PRO A 263 -18.50 12.87 33.25
C PRO A 263 -18.38 11.39 32.82
N ARG A 264 -17.21 10.80 33.04
CA ARG A 264 -16.94 9.39 32.74
C ARG A 264 -16.14 8.75 33.88
N PRO A 265 -16.28 7.41 34.09
CA PRO A 265 -15.44 6.70 35.04
C PRO A 265 -13.94 6.87 34.69
N ARG A 266 -13.21 7.65 35.53
CA ARG A 266 -11.81 8.02 35.28
C ARG A 266 -10.92 6.82 35.00
N HIS A 267 -11.11 5.72 35.73
CA HIS A 267 -10.29 4.52 35.70
C HIS A 267 -10.66 3.52 34.61
N LYS A 268 -11.65 3.84 33.75
CA LYS A 268 -12.06 2.96 32.68
C LYS A 268 -11.29 3.26 31.39
N GLY A 269 -10.40 2.33 31.00
CA GLY A 269 -9.70 2.32 29.73
C GLY A 269 -10.34 1.39 28.71
N SER A 270 -10.04 1.61 27.44
CA SER A 270 -10.42 0.70 26.36
C SER A 270 -9.33 0.60 25.29
N MET A 271 -9.31 -0.53 24.57
CA MET A 271 -8.42 -0.77 23.44
C MET A 271 -9.20 -1.49 22.35
N ILE A 272 -9.09 -1.03 21.10
CA ILE A 272 -9.64 -1.71 19.93
C ILE A 272 -8.45 -2.07 19.04
N ALA A 273 -8.15 -3.37 18.92
CA ALA A 273 -7.00 -3.82 18.16
C ALA A 273 -7.19 -5.26 17.68
N ARG A 274 -6.58 -5.62 16.54
CA ARG A 274 -6.37 -7.02 16.21
C ARG A 274 -5.40 -7.61 17.24
N LEU A 275 -5.67 -8.81 17.75
CA LEU A 275 -4.77 -9.48 18.67
C LEU A 275 -3.65 -10.16 17.86
N SER A 276 -2.61 -9.40 17.56
CA SER A 276 -1.47 -9.81 16.73
C SER A 276 -0.17 -9.17 17.23
N PRO A 277 1.02 -9.73 16.92
CA PRO A 277 2.31 -9.21 17.37
C PRO A 277 2.56 -7.73 16.99
N GLN A 278 1.97 -7.27 15.89
CA GLN A 278 2.04 -5.85 15.50
C GLN A 278 1.44 -4.92 16.55
N LYS A 279 0.35 -5.34 17.22
CA LYS A 279 -0.42 -4.48 18.14
C LYS A 279 0.09 -4.48 19.57
N ARG A 280 0.99 -5.42 19.92
CA ARG A 280 1.65 -5.49 21.24
C ARG A 280 0.67 -5.31 22.40
N VAL A 281 -0.45 -6.03 22.35
CA VAL A 281 -1.51 -5.94 23.38
C VAL A 281 -0.98 -6.39 24.75
N GLU A 282 0.04 -7.23 24.75
CA GLU A 282 0.79 -7.65 25.93
C GLU A 282 1.37 -6.49 26.74
N ASP A 283 1.84 -5.42 26.07
CA ASP A 283 2.38 -4.24 26.73
C ASP A 283 1.26 -3.44 27.44
N ALA A 284 0.09 -3.34 26.84
CA ALA A 284 -1.07 -2.71 27.45
C ALA A 284 -1.52 -3.49 28.70
N ILE A 285 -1.57 -4.81 28.62
CA ILE A 285 -1.91 -5.68 29.78
C ILE A 285 -0.90 -5.50 30.90
N ALA A 286 0.40 -5.52 30.57
CA ALA A 286 1.46 -5.34 31.56
C ALA A 286 1.39 -3.98 32.24
N ALA A 287 1.16 -2.90 31.47
CA ALA A 287 1.03 -1.55 32.02
C ALA A 287 -0.18 -1.40 32.94
N ILE A 288 -1.32 -1.99 32.59
CA ILE A 288 -2.52 -1.97 33.47
C ILE A 288 -2.28 -2.76 34.75
N ALA A 289 -1.61 -3.91 34.67
CA ALA A 289 -1.25 -4.70 35.87
C ALA A 289 -0.33 -3.90 36.80
N ASP A 290 0.67 -3.19 36.25
CA ASP A 290 1.59 -2.35 37.03
C ASP A 290 0.85 -1.19 37.72
N VAL A 291 -0.07 -0.50 37.01
CA VAL A 291 -0.88 0.58 37.59
C VAL A 291 -1.81 0.04 38.65
N ALA A 292 -2.43 -1.12 38.44
CA ALA A 292 -3.36 -1.76 39.37
C ALA A 292 -2.75 -2.12 40.72
N ALA A 293 -1.42 -2.29 40.78
CA ALA A 293 -0.70 -2.51 42.02
C ALA A 293 -0.83 -1.33 43.02
N ASN A 294 -1.02 -0.10 42.49
CA ASN A 294 -1.20 1.14 43.27
C ASN A 294 -2.61 1.71 43.23
N ASP A 295 -3.33 1.45 42.15
CA ASP A 295 -4.71 1.91 41.90
C ASP A 295 -5.60 0.76 41.42
N GLN A 296 -6.24 0.11 42.38
CA GLN A 296 -7.08 -1.06 42.13
C GLN A 296 -8.38 -0.76 41.35
N GLN A 297 -8.68 0.49 40.99
CA GLN A 297 -9.89 0.83 40.23
C GLN A 297 -9.65 0.78 38.71
N VAL A 298 -8.39 0.82 38.26
CA VAL A 298 -8.08 0.85 36.82
C VAL A 298 -8.53 -0.44 36.13
N THR A 299 -9.18 -0.30 34.99
CA THR A 299 -9.64 -1.41 34.15
C THR A 299 -9.37 -1.14 32.68
N LEU A 300 -9.24 -2.20 31.86
CA LEU A 300 -9.08 -2.14 30.42
C LEU A 300 -10.00 -3.15 29.73
N ASP A 301 -10.90 -2.65 28.91
CA ASP A 301 -11.70 -3.46 28.01
C ASP A 301 -11.02 -3.53 26.63
N VAL A 302 -10.64 -4.73 26.18
CA VAL A 302 -9.97 -4.96 24.88
C VAL A 302 -10.96 -5.60 23.90
N PHE A 303 -11.18 -4.93 22.78
CA PHE A 303 -12.06 -5.35 21.69
C PHE A 303 -11.25 -5.73 20.45
N GLY A 304 -11.50 -6.90 19.93
CA GLY A 304 -10.83 -7.48 18.77
C GLY A 304 -10.47 -8.93 18.98
N ASP A 305 -10.04 -9.58 17.92
CA ASP A 305 -9.63 -10.99 17.94
C ASP A 305 -8.36 -11.19 17.10
N GLY A 306 -7.71 -12.33 17.27
CA GLY A 306 -6.51 -12.68 16.52
C GLY A 306 -5.72 -13.84 17.13
N GLU A 307 -4.61 -14.14 16.48
CA GLU A 307 -3.77 -15.29 16.79
C GLU A 307 -3.16 -15.27 18.21
N ASP A 308 -2.93 -14.08 18.77
CA ASP A 308 -2.32 -13.91 20.10
C ASP A 308 -3.32 -14.10 21.26
N ARG A 309 -4.62 -14.29 20.99
CA ARG A 309 -5.64 -14.40 22.04
C ARG A 309 -5.30 -15.43 23.13
N PRO A 310 -4.84 -16.67 22.82
CA PRO A 310 -4.48 -17.65 23.84
C PRO A 310 -3.35 -17.15 24.76
N MET A 311 -2.27 -16.66 24.15
CA MET A 311 -1.10 -16.12 24.87
C MET A 311 -1.48 -14.93 25.77
N LEU A 312 -2.32 -14.01 25.27
CA LEU A 312 -2.78 -12.86 26.04
C LEU A 312 -3.68 -13.27 27.23
N THR A 313 -4.48 -14.34 27.08
CA THR A 313 -5.28 -14.88 28.19
C THR A 313 -4.39 -15.43 29.30
N GLU A 314 -3.38 -16.24 28.95
CA GLU A 314 -2.39 -16.74 29.92
C GLU A 314 -1.60 -15.60 30.59
N LEU A 315 -1.27 -14.54 29.83
CA LEU A 315 -0.59 -13.37 30.37
C LEU A 315 -1.45 -12.64 31.43
N ILE A 316 -2.75 -12.44 31.17
CA ILE A 316 -3.70 -11.80 32.11
C ILE A 316 -3.74 -12.61 33.42
N GLU A 317 -3.82 -13.94 33.34
CA GLU A 317 -3.81 -14.82 34.51
C GLU A 317 -2.48 -14.74 35.28
N SER A 318 -1.35 -14.82 34.57
CA SER A 318 -0.01 -14.76 35.17
C SER A 318 0.32 -13.42 35.85
N LYS A 319 -0.35 -12.33 35.43
CA LYS A 319 -0.22 -10.97 35.99
C LYS A 319 -1.25 -10.67 37.10
N ASP A 320 -2.09 -11.62 37.45
CA ASP A 320 -3.21 -11.42 38.40
C ASP A 320 -4.14 -10.26 37.98
N ALA A 321 -4.34 -10.14 36.66
CA ALA A 321 -5.09 -9.04 36.04
C ALA A 321 -6.49 -9.43 35.55
N VAL A 322 -7.03 -10.60 35.93
CA VAL A 322 -8.32 -11.14 35.45
C VAL A 322 -9.50 -10.19 35.75
N ASP A 323 -9.46 -9.52 36.91
CA ASP A 323 -10.49 -8.53 37.29
C ASP A 323 -10.25 -7.15 36.68
N ARG A 324 -9.13 -6.93 35.98
CA ARG A 324 -8.67 -5.64 35.45
C ARG A 324 -8.75 -5.56 33.94
N VAL A 325 -8.42 -6.63 33.24
CA VAL A 325 -8.36 -6.68 31.78
C VAL A 325 -9.34 -7.72 31.25
N ARG A 326 -10.17 -7.31 30.28
CA ARG A 326 -11.18 -8.19 29.66
C ARG A 326 -11.00 -8.22 28.15
N LEU A 327 -10.85 -9.42 27.57
CA LEU A 327 -10.79 -9.66 26.14
C LEU A 327 -12.19 -10.00 25.63
N HIS A 328 -12.87 -9.03 25.00
CA HIS A 328 -14.27 -9.17 24.54
C HIS A 328 -14.41 -9.93 23.21
N GLY A 329 -13.33 -10.09 22.45
CA GLY A 329 -13.40 -10.62 21.10
C GLY A 329 -13.86 -9.57 20.09
N HIS A 330 -14.18 -10.02 18.87
CA HIS A 330 -14.71 -9.13 17.84
C HIS A 330 -16.13 -8.68 18.18
N VAL A 331 -16.35 -7.36 18.16
CA VAL A 331 -17.66 -6.74 18.42
C VAL A 331 -17.93 -5.71 17.32
N ASP A 332 -19.05 -5.85 16.62
CA ASP A 332 -19.49 -4.88 15.63
C ASP A 332 -19.80 -3.54 16.30
N GLY A 333 -19.31 -2.45 15.71
CA GLY A 333 -19.50 -1.11 16.26
C GLY A 333 -18.74 -0.83 17.56
N ALA A 334 -17.68 -1.60 17.86
CA ALA A 334 -16.86 -1.48 19.08
C ALA A 334 -16.39 -0.04 19.36
N LYS A 335 -16.20 0.80 18.32
CA LYS A 335 -15.80 2.22 18.48
C LYS A 335 -16.72 3.03 19.41
N SER A 336 -17.99 2.63 19.59
CA SER A 336 -18.91 3.27 20.53
C SER A 336 -18.46 3.15 22.00
N ILE A 337 -17.56 2.21 22.34
CA ILE A 337 -17.03 2.08 23.70
C ILE A 337 -16.26 3.32 24.13
N PHE A 338 -15.61 4.02 23.20
CA PHE A 338 -14.88 5.25 23.48
C PHE A 338 -15.75 6.36 24.05
N LEU A 339 -17.07 6.36 23.79
CA LEU A 339 -18.01 7.31 24.40
C LEU A 339 -18.18 7.12 25.90
N SER A 340 -17.85 5.96 26.45
CA SER A 340 -17.95 5.61 27.86
C SER A 340 -16.61 5.38 28.55
N SER A 341 -15.52 5.36 27.81
CA SER A 341 -14.17 5.18 28.33
C SER A 341 -13.51 6.54 28.55
N SER A 342 -12.65 6.66 29.56
CA SER A 342 -11.91 7.88 29.84
C SER A 342 -10.60 7.96 29.09
N PHE A 343 -9.93 6.82 28.87
CA PHE A 343 -8.71 6.74 28.08
C PHE A 343 -8.71 5.52 27.15
N SER A 344 -7.92 5.59 26.11
CA SER A 344 -7.66 4.49 25.18
C SER A 344 -6.17 4.20 25.07
N LEU A 345 -5.81 2.94 24.79
CA LEU A 345 -4.43 2.53 24.59
C LEU A 345 -4.16 2.13 23.16
N LEU A 346 -2.98 2.52 22.63
CA LEU A 346 -2.41 2.00 21.39
C LEU A 346 -0.93 1.69 21.61
N THR A 347 -0.60 0.41 21.60
CA THR A 347 0.76 -0.10 21.85
C THR A 347 1.41 -0.69 20.61
N SER A 348 0.92 -0.34 19.43
CA SER A 348 1.39 -0.89 18.16
C SER A 348 2.88 -0.68 17.94
N ARG A 349 3.52 -1.65 17.27
CA ARG A 349 4.92 -1.55 16.83
C ARG A 349 5.08 -0.53 15.69
N PHE A 350 4.11 -0.45 14.80
CA PHE A 350 4.03 0.51 13.70
C PHE A 350 2.59 0.69 13.25
N GLU A 351 2.30 1.82 12.63
CA GLU A 351 1.00 2.17 12.07
C GLU A 351 1.13 2.77 10.66
N GLY A 352 0.01 2.89 9.95
CA GLY A 352 -0.09 3.75 8.77
C GLY A 352 -0.67 5.12 9.10
N GLN A 353 -1.63 5.15 10.05
CA GLN A 353 -2.23 6.35 10.61
C GLN A 353 -2.79 6.12 12.01
N GLY A 354 -3.28 4.91 12.32
CA GLY A 354 -3.90 4.62 13.62
C GLY A 354 -5.30 5.20 13.74
N LEU A 355 -6.24 4.85 12.84
CA LEU A 355 -7.62 5.36 12.85
C LEU A 355 -8.30 5.27 14.22
N VAL A 356 -8.01 4.23 14.99
CA VAL A 356 -8.55 4.02 16.33
C VAL A 356 -8.20 5.18 17.29
N VAL A 357 -7.08 5.86 17.07
CA VAL A 357 -6.70 7.07 17.83
C VAL A 357 -7.67 8.20 17.52
N LEU A 358 -7.95 8.45 16.25
CA LEU A 358 -8.90 9.48 15.82
C LEU A 358 -10.33 9.17 16.29
N GLU A 359 -10.74 7.90 16.23
CA GLU A 359 -12.03 7.44 16.74
C GLU A 359 -12.14 7.68 18.26
N SER A 360 -11.11 7.38 19.03
CA SER A 360 -11.09 7.65 20.47
C SER A 360 -11.14 9.15 20.77
N MET A 361 -10.34 9.96 20.06
CA MET A 361 -10.33 11.41 20.21
C MET A 361 -11.68 12.05 19.84
N SER A 362 -12.30 11.62 18.73
CA SER A 362 -13.63 12.05 18.30
C SER A 362 -14.71 11.78 19.37
N ALA A 363 -14.55 10.71 20.11
CA ALA A 363 -15.42 10.37 21.24
C ALA A 363 -15.08 11.17 22.53
N GLY A 364 -13.99 11.95 22.56
CA GLY A 364 -13.46 12.58 23.76
C GLY A 364 -12.83 11.59 24.75
N CYS A 365 -12.40 10.42 24.27
CA CYS A 365 -11.62 9.44 25.02
C CYS A 365 -10.12 9.74 24.80
N ILE A 366 -9.35 9.92 25.87
CA ILE A 366 -7.97 10.38 25.78
C ILE A 366 -7.04 9.26 25.32
N PRO A 367 -6.33 9.40 24.19
CA PRO A 367 -5.39 8.40 23.74
C PRO A 367 -4.09 8.47 24.52
N ILE A 368 -3.60 7.30 24.95
CA ILE A 368 -2.27 7.07 25.53
C ILE A 368 -1.58 6.05 24.63
N CYS A 369 -0.62 6.50 23.81
CA CYS A 369 -0.13 5.72 22.69
C CYS A 369 1.40 5.61 22.70
N TYR A 370 1.93 4.55 22.13
CA TYR A 370 3.32 4.56 21.72
C TYR A 370 3.54 5.59 20.62
N ALA A 371 4.66 6.32 20.72
CA ALA A 371 5.10 7.32 19.76
C ALA A 371 5.74 6.65 18.54
N VAL A 372 4.95 5.77 17.89
CA VAL A 372 5.41 5.10 16.67
C VAL A 372 5.26 6.01 15.47
N ASP A 373 6.16 5.82 14.52
CA ASP A 373 6.10 6.53 13.27
C ASP A 373 4.86 6.14 12.49
N PHE A 374 4.35 7.18 11.92
CA PHE A 374 3.11 7.39 11.19
C PHE A 374 1.87 7.19 12.07
N GLY A 375 1.18 8.29 12.27
CA GLY A 375 -0.11 8.35 12.92
C GLY A 375 -0.08 8.93 14.33
N PRO A 376 0.19 8.19 15.42
CA PRO A 376 0.15 8.76 16.77
C PRO A 376 0.95 10.05 16.92
N THR A 377 2.18 10.10 16.38
CA THR A 377 3.05 11.28 16.42
C THR A 377 2.57 12.44 15.54
N ASP A 378 1.80 12.16 14.49
CA ASP A 378 1.20 13.19 13.62
C ASP A 378 -0.14 13.72 14.15
N ILE A 379 -0.81 12.95 15.00
CA ILE A 379 -2.18 13.21 15.47
C ILE A 379 -2.19 13.83 16.87
N ILE A 380 -1.40 13.26 17.80
CA ILE A 380 -1.44 13.60 19.23
C ILE A 380 -0.43 14.69 19.54
N GLU A 381 -0.89 15.76 20.18
CA GLU A 381 -0.03 16.71 20.86
C GLU A 381 0.12 16.27 22.32
N HIS A 382 1.36 15.84 22.68
CA HIS A 382 1.67 15.24 23.98
C HIS A 382 1.32 16.18 25.15
N GLY A 383 0.55 15.68 26.11
CA GLY A 383 0.08 16.43 27.29
C GLY A 383 -1.07 17.41 27.02
N VAL A 384 -1.46 17.60 25.74
CA VAL A 384 -2.51 18.54 25.33
C VAL A 384 -3.75 17.81 24.83
N SER A 385 -3.61 16.86 23.89
CA SER A 385 -4.71 16.08 23.34
C SER A 385 -4.62 14.59 23.61
N GLY A 386 -3.55 14.14 24.29
CA GLY A 386 -3.26 12.77 24.65
C GLY A 386 -1.83 12.60 25.13
N PHE A 387 -1.39 11.37 25.28
CA PHE A 387 -0.03 11.07 25.74
C PHE A 387 0.71 10.21 24.71
N LEU A 388 1.97 10.55 24.46
CA LEU A 388 2.91 9.79 23.66
C LEU A 388 4.01 9.21 24.56
N VAL A 389 4.30 7.93 24.41
CA VAL A 389 5.29 7.16 25.18
C VAL A 389 6.24 6.49 24.21
N ALA A 390 7.51 6.35 24.57
CA ALA A 390 8.49 5.68 23.72
C ALA A 390 8.03 4.24 23.36
N PRO A 391 8.21 3.80 22.11
CA PRO A 391 7.80 2.45 21.71
C PRO A 391 8.44 1.36 22.56
N GLY A 392 7.64 0.45 23.12
CA GLY A 392 8.11 -0.65 23.98
C GLY A 392 8.43 -0.27 25.42
N ASP A 393 8.28 0.99 25.81
CA ASP A 393 8.48 1.42 27.19
C ASP A 393 7.20 1.19 28.03
N VAL A 394 7.02 -0.04 28.49
CA VAL A 394 5.89 -0.42 29.34
C VAL A 394 5.84 0.41 30.63
N LYS A 395 7.00 0.73 31.24
CA LYS A 395 7.05 1.55 32.45
C LYS A 395 6.61 2.99 32.17
N GLY A 396 7.06 3.56 31.06
CA GLY A 396 6.59 4.85 30.59
C GLY A 396 5.10 4.85 30.31
N LEU A 397 4.55 3.75 29.77
CA LEU A 397 3.10 3.60 29.54
C LEU A 397 2.33 3.57 30.87
N SER A 398 2.79 2.80 31.87
CA SER A 398 2.24 2.77 33.23
C SER A 398 2.29 4.16 33.88
N ALA A 399 3.39 4.88 33.73
CA ALA A 399 3.55 6.23 34.24
C ALA A 399 2.60 7.23 33.57
N ALA A 400 2.41 7.16 32.25
CA ALA A 400 1.47 8.01 31.49
C ALA A 400 0.02 7.76 31.92
N ILE A 401 -0.37 6.49 32.11
CA ILE A 401 -1.69 6.14 32.64
C ILE A 401 -1.86 6.73 34.05
N SER A 402 -0.91 6.55 34.95
CA SER A 402 -0.94 7.09 36.31
C SER A 402 -1.01 8.62 36.31
N THR A 403 -0.27 9.27 35.44
CA THR A 403 -0.33 10.74 35.25
C THR A 403 -1.74 11.16 34.83
N PHE A 404 -2.33 10.52 33.82
CA PHE A 404 -3.70 10.80 33.40
C PHE A 404 -4.70 10.62 34.55
N LEU A 405 -4.57 9.54 35.33
CA LEU A 405 -5.47 9.28 36.47
C LEU A 405 -5.37 10.34 37.57
N SER A 406 -4.20 10.99 37.73
CA SER A 406 -3.95 12.02 38.74
C SER A 406 -4.39 13.44 38.33
N LEU A 407 -4.72 13.66 37.05
CA LEU A 407 -5.18 14.97 36.57
C LEU A 407 -6.49 15.40 37.25
N SER A 408 -6.65 16.71 37.47
CA SER A 408 -7.92 17.28 37.89
C SER A 408 -9.03 17.13 36.82
N GLU A 409 -10.29 17.19 37.20
CA GLU A 409 -11.39 17.13 36.22
C GLU A 409 -11.31 18.25 35.17
N GLY A 410 -10.88 19.46 35.60
CA GLY A 410 -10.69 20.58 34.67
C GLY A 410 -9.64 20.32 33.61
N GLU A 411 -8.49 19.72 33.99
CA GLU A 411 -7.41 19.35 33.06
C GLU A 411 -7.88 18.27 32.08
N VAL A 412 -8.56 17.23 32.58
CA VAL A 412 -9.10 16.17 31.70
C VAL A 412 -10.14 16.71 30.74
N THR A 413 -11.04 17.58 31.19
CA THR A 413 -12.06 18.21 30.33
C THR A 413 -11.38 19.06 29.24
N SER A 414 -10.35 19.82 29.60
CA SER A 414 -9.55 20.58 28.62
C SER A 414 -8.89 19.68 27.59
N MET A 415 -8.26 18.59 28.04
CA MET A 415 -7.62 17.59 27.16
C MET A 415 -8.65 16.93 26.23
N ARG A 416 -9.83 16.58 26.72
CA ARG A 416 -10.94 16.04 25.90
C ARG A 416 -11.38 17.02 24.81
N ARG A 417 -11.53 18.33 25.15
CA ARG A 417 -11.87 19.36 24.16
C ARG A 417 -10.80 19.46 23.06
N ASN A 418 -9.54 19.45 23.44
CA ASN A 418 -8.43 19.47 22.49
C ASN A 418 -8.42 18.21 21.61
N ALA A 419 -8.66 17.02 22.19
CA ALA A 419 -8.75 15.77 21.45
C ALA A 419 -9.88 15.80 20.41
N VAL A 420 -11.10 16.19 20.81
CA VAL A 420 -12.25 16.31 19.89
C VAL A 420 -11.97 17.34 18.79
N ALA A 421 -11.43 18.51 19.16
CA ALA A 421 -11.07 19.55 18.18
C ALA A 421 -10.06 19.04 17.16
N ARG A 422 -9.02 18.31 17.61
CA ARG A 422 -8.01 17.73 16.71
C ARG A 422 -8.60 16.64 15.80
N ALA A 423 -9.48 15.77 16.31
CA ALA A 423 -10.13 14.74 15.51
C ALA A 423 -10.99 15.34 14.38
N ALA A 424 -11.55 16.53 14.58
CA ALA A 424 -12.37 17.21 13.57
C ALA A 424 -11.62 17.54 12.26
N ASP A 425 -10.29 17.71 12.31
CA ASP A 425 -9.47 17.89 11.11
C ASP A 425 -9.52 16.69 10.16
N PHE A 426 -9.90 15.51 10.68
CA PHE A 426 -9.94 14.23 9.97
C PHE A 426 -11.37 13.75 9.68
N PHE A 427 -12.38 14.54 9.92
CA PHE A 427 -13.77 14.20 9.58
C PHE A 427 -13.98 14.24 8.06
N HIS A 428 -15.14 13.81 7.63
CA HIS A 428 -15.46 13.62 6.22
C HIS A 428 -15.27 14.90 5.39
N ASP A 429 -15.77 16.06 5.83
CA ASP A 429 -15.71 17.29 5.04
C ASP A 429 -14.29 17.79 4.76
N PRO A 430 -13.39 17.97 5.76
CA PRO A 430 -12.01 18.40 5.50
C PRO A 430 -11.24 17.41 4.63
N ILE A 431 -11.41 16.09 4.84
CA ILE A 431 -10.70 15.10 4.06
C ILE A 431 -11.22 15.02 2.62
N VAL A 432 -12.52 15.08 2.38
CA VAL A 432 -13.10 15.13 1.02
C VAL A 432 -12.66 16.40 0.28
N ARG A 433 -12.63 17.53 0.96
CA ARG A 433 -12.10 18.79 0.39
C ARG A 433 -10.62 18.63 -0.01
N ARG A 434 -9.81 18.05 0.88
CA ARG A 434 -8.38 17.79 0.60
C ARG A 434 -8.20 16.87 -0.61
N TRP A 435 -9.00 15.80 -0.74
CA TRP A 435 -9.02 14.96 -1.93
C TRP A 435 -9.39 15.75 -3.19
N GLY A 436 -10.39 16.63 -3.10
CA GLY A 436 -10.80 17.50 -4.20
C GLY A 436 -9.67 18.40 -4.67
N GLU A 437 -8.92 19.02 -3.75
CA GLU A 437 -7.73 19.84 -4.05
C GLU A 437 -6.66 19.02 -4.77
N VAL A 438 -6.30 17.86 -4.20
CA VAL A 438 -5.24 16.99 -4.74
C VAL A 438 -5.59 16.49 -6.13
N LEU A 439 -6.80 15.99 -6.35
CA LEU A 439 -7.22 15.45 -7.63
C LEU A 439 -7.40 16.54 -8.69
N SER A 440 -7.99 17.68 -8.33
CA SER A 440 -8.19 18.79 -9.29
C SER A 440 -6.89 19.49 -9.71
N ALA A 441 -5.84 19.38 -8.91
CA ALA A 441 -4.51 19.85 -9.27
C ALA A 441 -3.84 18.98 -10.36
N GLN A 442 -4.36 17.78 -10.63
CA GLN A 442 -3.79 16.89 -11.66
C GLN A 442 -4.32 17.25 -13.05
N SER A 443 -3.46 17.09 -14.05
CA SER A 443 -3.77 17.37 -15.45
C SER A 443 -4.20 16.12 -16.20
N PHE A 444 -5.11 16.27 -17.18
CA PHE A 444 -5.42 15.27 -18.20
C PHE A 444 -4.64 15.51 -19.52
N ALA A 445 -3.48 16.18 -19.45
CA ALA A 445 -2.60 16.36 -20.59
C ALA A 445 -2.13 15.00 -21.14
N PRO A 446 -1.72 14.92 -22.41
CA PRO A 446 -1.17 13.70 -23.00
C PRO A 446 0.00 13.14 -22.21
N ILE A 447 0.06 11.81 -22.10
CA ILE A 447 1.15 11.12 -21.44
C ILE A 447 2.39 11.15 -22.33
N VAL A 448 3.49 11.63 -21.77
CA VAL A 448 4.77 11.66 -22.47
C VAL A 448 5.36 10.25 -22.48
N ARG A 449 5.78 9.80 -23.66
CA ARG A 449 6.50 8.54 -23.87
C ARG A 449 7.73 8.83 -24.72
N THR A 450 8.82 8.11 -24.46
CA THR A 450 10.01 8.21 -25.30
C THR A 450 9.85 7.40 -26.59
N GLU A 451 10.72 7.64 -27.56
CA GLU A 451 10.79 6.90 -28.82
C GLU A 451 11.79 5.73 -28.71
N ASN A 452 11.65 4.86 -27.66
CA ASN A 452 12.59 3.79 -27.29
C ASN A 452 13.93 4.34 -26.76
N ALA A 453 13.86 5.17 -25.71
CA ALA A 453 15.04 5.72 -25.04
C ALA A 453 16.05 4.64 -24.67
N ARG A 454 17.32 4.91 -24.92
CA ARG A 454 18.45 4.04 -24.60
C ARG A 454 19.48 4.82 -23.80
N ALA A 455 19.89 4.25 -22.67
CA ALA A 455 20.98 4.77 -21.86
C ALA A 455 22.20 3.86 -22.04
N GLU A 456 23.36 4.45 -22.35
CA GLU A 456 24.62 3.72 -22.55
C GLU A 456 25.69 4.30 -21.63
N ILE A 457 26.27 3.45 -20.77
CA ILE A 457 27.35 3.83 -19.87
C ILE A 457 28.60 4.19 -20.65
N HIS A 458 29.20 5.31 -20.29
CA HIS A 458 30.52 5.70 -20.80
C HIS A 458 31.61 5.30 -19.80
N THR A 459 31.50 5.82 -18.55
CA THR A 459 32.40 5.47 -17.46
C THR A 459 31.62 5.17 -16.19
N ALA A 460 32.12 4.26 -15.37
CA ALA A 460 31.66 4.04 -14.01
C ALA A 460 32.85 3.70 -13.11
N GLU A 461 33.06 4.53 -12.12
CA GLU A 461 34.21 4.47 -11.22
C GLU A 461 33.78 4.28 -9.78
N VAL A 462 34.38 3.30 -9.09
CA VAL A 462 34.25 3.16 -7.64
C VAL A 462 35.31 4.07 -7.00
N THR A 463 34.83 5.11 -6.33
CA THR A 463 35.65 6.09 -5.61
C THR A 463 35.65 5.80 -4.10
N SER A 464 36.41 6.56 -3.32
CA SER A 464 36.38 6.49 -1.84
C SER A 464 35.01 6.80 -1.24
N ASN A 465 34.19 7.61 -1.92
CA ASN A 465 32.92 8.14 -1.39
C ASN A 465 31.69 7.43 -1.98
N GLY A 466 31.85 6.72 -3.12
CA GLY A 466 30.70 6.13 -3.80
C GLY A 466 31.03 5.61 -5.20
N ILE A 467 30.05 5.67 -6.08
CA ILE A 467 30.16 5.30 -7.49
C ILE A 467 29.87 6.55 -8.32
N SER A 468 30.84 6.99 -9.12
CA SER A 468 30.65 8.02 -10.14
C SER A 468 30.25 7.36 -11.44
N ILE A 469 29.21 7.86 -12.10
CA ILE A 469 28.64 7.29 -13.33
C ILE A 469 28.51 8.39 -14.37
N GLU A 470 29.03 8.13 -15.57
CA GLU A 470 28.78 8.95 -16.76
C GLU A 470 28.14 8.08 -17.85
N MET A 471 27.09 8.59 -18.47
CA MET A 471 26.35 7.88 -19.52
C MET A 471 25.81 8.84 -20.57
N ARG A 472 25.43 8.30 -21.72
CA ARG A 472 24.70 8.99 -22.76
C ARG A 472 23.29 8.44 -22.88
N ILE A 473 22.37 9.31 -23.31
CA ILE A 473 21.00 8.92 -23.62
C ILE A 473 20.65 9.28 -25.06
N SER A 474 19.93 8.40 -25.73
CA SER A 474 19.43 8.60 -27.08
C SER A 474 17.94 8.26 -27.17
N ALA A 475 17.29 8.71 -28.25
CA ALA A 475 15.90 8.41 -28.59
C ALA A 475 14.89 8.82 -27.50
N ILE A 476 15.13 9.94 -26.80
CA ILE A 476 14.19 10.50 -25.80
C ILE A 476 12.92 11.01 -26.47
N GLY A 477 12.97 11.35 -27.76
CA GLY A 477 11.88 12.02 -28.47
C GLY A 477 11.93 13.55 -28.31
N LYS A 478 10.76 14.21 -28.50
CA LYS A 478 10.66 15.69 -28.49
C LYS A 478 10.55 16.29 -27.09
N SER A 479 10.08 15.52 -26.12
CA SER A 479 9.87 16.00 -24.75
C SER A 479 11.03 15.59 -23.87
N MET A 480 11.65 16.59 -23.22
CA MET A 480 12.72 16.33 -22.27
C MET A 480 12.16 15.92 -20.89
N PRO A 481 12.79 14.98 -20.19
CA PRO A 481 12.46 14.68 -18.80
C PRO A 481 12.63 15.92 -17.91
N LYS A 482 11.73 16.09 -16.96
CA LYS A 482 11.81 17.14 -15.92
C LYS A 482 12.93 16.83 -14.91
N GLN A 483 13.06 15.55 -14.57
CA GLN A 483 14.10 15.03 -13.68
C GLN A 483 14.57 13.67 -14.18
N MET A 484 15.79 13.33 -13.87
CA MET A 484 16.39 12.03 -14.16
C MET A 484 17.04 11.47 -12.90
N PHE A 485 16.99 10.14 -12.75
CA PHE A 485 17.63 9.47 -11.61
C PHE A 485 18.36 8.24 -12.08
N VAL A 486 19.55 7.98 -11.54
CA VAL A 486 20.14 6.64 -11.59
C VAL A 486 19.55 5.84 -10.46
N SER A 487 18.90 4.75 -10.80
CA SER A 487 18.26 3.84 -9.84
C SER A 487 18.93 2.47 -9.87
N TRP A 488 18.95 1.80 -8.73
CA TRP A 488 19.48 0.45 -8.61
C TRP A 488 18.58 -0.40 -7.73
N LYS A 489 18.57 -1.70 -8.02
CA LYS A 489 17.83 -2.68 -7.22
C LYS A 489 18.65 -3.95 -7.00
N SER A 490 18.48 -4.58 -5.85
CA SER A 490 18.96 -5.95 -5.62
C SER A 490 18.26 -6.95 -6.55
N ARG A 491 18.99 -8.00 -7.00
CA ARG A 491 18.39 -9.15 -7.70
C ARG A 491 17.69 -10.11 -6.75
N THR A 492 18.16 -10.15 -5.49
CA THR A 492 17.70 -11.07 -4.45
C THR A 492 17.10 -10.29 -3.30
N GLY A 493 16.08 -9.81 -3.15
CA GLY A 493 15.55 -8.98 -2.07
C GLY A 493 14.85 -7.72 -2.57
N THR A 494 14.41 -6.92 -1.63
CA THR A 494 13.54 -5.77 -1.90
C THR A 494 14.24 -4.43 -1.71
N PHE A 495 15.57 -4.42 -1.82
CA PHE A 495 16.32 -3.17 -1.78
C PHE A 495 16.21 -2.44 -3.12
N PHE A 496 15.88 -1.16 -3.03
CA PHE A 496 15.84 -0.21 -4.13
C PHE A 496 16.37 1.13 -3.65
N GLY A 497 17.24 1.74 -4.42
CA GLY A 497 17.74 3.08 -4.19
C GLY A 497 17.81 3.86 -5.48
N ARG A 498 17.91 5.18 -5.38
CA ARG A 498 18.18 6.06 -6.51
C ARG A 498 18.80 7.38 -6.04
N VAL A 499 19.48 8.05 -6.97
CA VAL A 499 20.02 9.40 -6.82
C VAL A 499 19.66 10.22 -8.04
N GLU A 500 19.49 11.51 -7.86
CA GLU A 500 19.28 12.44 -8.98
C GLU A 500 20.50 12.44 -9.89
N ALA A 501 20.23 12.45 -11.20
CA ALA A 501 21.24 12.51 -12.24
C ALA A 501 21.19 13.85 -12.93
N GLU A 502 22.35 14.46 -13.13
CA GLU A 502 22.49 15.75 -13.79
C GLU A 502 22.82 15.57 -15.26
N ARG A 503 22.27 16.43 -16.09
CA ARG A 503 22.60 16.46 -17.52
C ARG A 503 23.54 17.63 -17.81
N CYS A 504 24.70 17.30 -18.36
CA CYS A 504 25.68 18.27 -18.83
C CYS A 504 25.90 18.05 -20.33
N GLU A 505 25.32 18.88 -21.18
CA GLU A 505 25.32 18.73 -22.65
C GLU A 505 24.73 17.36 -23.09
N ASP A 506 25.56 16.45 -23.66
CA ASP A 506 25.17 15.12 -24.12
C ASP A 506 25.44 14.01 -23.08
N LEU A 507 26.04 14.37 -21.96
CA LEU A 507 26.34 13.45 -20.88
C LEU A 507 25.35 13.60 -19.72
N ILE A 508 25.05 12.47 -19.11
CA ILE A 508 24.32 12.39 -17.84
C ILE A 508 25.29 11.86 -16.80
N THR A 509 25.41 12.56 -15.69
CA THR A 509 26.29 12.20 -14.57
C THR A 509 25.49 11.92 -13.31
N ALA A 510 25.96 11.00 -12.49
CA ALA A 510 25.39 10.71 -11.19
C ALA A 510 26.45 10.23 -10.20
N GLU A 511 26.33 10.64 -8.96
CA GLU A 511 27.16 10.20 -7.84
C GLU A 511 26.30 9.39 -6.87
N ILE A 512 26.62 8.11 -6.68
CA ILE A 512 25.91 7.23 -5.74
C ILE A 512 26.75 7.08 -4.48
N PRO A 513 26.43 7.72 -3.35
CA PRO A 513 27.18 7.56 -2.11
C PRO A 513 27.14 6.11 -1.62
N HIS A 514 28.25 5.62 -1.04
CA HIS A 514 28.31 4.28 -0.45
C HIS A 514 27.20 4.05 0.58
N SER A 515 26.85 5.06 1.37
CA SER A 515 25.77 5.02 2.36
C SER A 515 24.39 4.75 1.73
N ARG A 516 24.20 5.05 0.44
CA ARG A 516 22.94 4.82 -0.29
C ARG A 516 22.87 3.43 -0.93
N MET A 517 23.97 2.67 -0.98
CA MET A 517 23.97 1.33 -1.56
C MET A 517 23.23 0.30 -0.70
N GLY A 518 22.85 0.68 0.52
CA GLY A 518 22.04 -0.12 1.45
C GLY A 518 22.72 -1.37 1.99
N PRO A 519 21.98 -2.22 2.70
CA PRO A 519 22.48 -3.40 3.37
C PRO A 519 22.65 -4.60 2.42
N ILE A 520 22.94 -4.38 1.17
CA ILE A 520 23.22 -5.47 0.24
C ILE A 520 24.54 -6.11 0.66
N THR A 521 24.45 -7.18 1.43
CA THR A 521 25.59 -7.81 2.10
C THR A 521 26.43 -8.71 1.17
N ASP A 522 25.79 -9.34 0.23
CA ASP A 522 26.41 -10.12 -0.86
C ASP A 522 25.36 -10.27 -1.95
N GLY A 523 25.67 -9.86 -3.17
CA GLY A 523 24.72 -10.01 -4.24
C GLY A 523 24.93 -9.10 -5.43
N TYR A 524 23.96 -9.17 -6.31
CA TYR A 524 23.98 -8.44 -7.57
C TYR A 524 22.99 -7.28 -7.53
N VAL A 525 23.41 -6.14 -8.09
CA VAL A 525 22.56 -4.97 -8.30
C VAL A 525 22.43 -4.67 -9.79
N ASP A 526 21.25 -4.27 -10.18
CA ASP A 526 20.94 -3.86 -11.54
C ASP A 526 20.65 -2.38 -11.58
N PHE A 527 21.35 -1.64 -12.46
CA PHE A 527 21.20 -0.21 -12.62
C PHE A 527 20.23 0.15 -13.76
N SER A 528 19.56 1.26 -13.61
CA SER A 528 18.65 1.82 -14.61
C SER A 528 18.67 3.36 -14.55
N LEU A 529 18.29 4.00 -15.63
CA LEU A 529 18.02 5.43 -15.70
C LEU A 529 16.50 5.65 -15.66
N ASP A 530 16.02 6.41 -14.70
CA ASP A 530 14.63 6.81 -14.56
C ASP A 530 14.43 8.17 -15.21
N LEU A 531 13.50 8.26 -16.15
CA LEU A 531 13.09 9.47 -16.83
C LEU A 531 11.73 9.90 -16.30
N VAL A 532 11.65 11.03 -15.63
CA VAL A 532 10.42 11.56 -15.02
C VAL A 532 9.96 12.77 -15.82
N PHE A 533 8.73 12.70 -16.31
CA PHE A 533 8.05 13.78 -17.02
C PHE A 533 6.90 14.34 -16.17
N ASP A 534 6.32 15.46 -16.52
CA ASP A 534 5.14 16.00 -15.84
C ASP A 534 4.01 14.95 -15.81
N ARG A 535 3.71 14.35 -16.96
CA ARG A 535 2.83 13.18 -17.08
C ARG A 535 3.53 12.08 -17.87
N GLY A 536 4.23 11.22 -17.16
CA GLY A 536 4.96 10.09 -17.74
C GLY A 536 6.12 9.67 -16.86
N PHE A 537 6.49 8.42 -17.01
CA PHE A 537 7.65 7.82 -16.38
C PHE A 537 8.16 6.68 -17.23
N GLU A 538 9.46 6.60 -17.39
CA GLU A 538 10.09 5.48 -18.07
C GLU A 538 11.37 5.09 -17.33
N ARG A 539 11.55 3.79 -17.10
CA ARG A 539 12.77 3.22 -16.54
C ARG A 539 13.53 2.49 -17.61
N VAL A 540 14.67 3.03 -17.99
CA VAL A 540 15.53 2.52 -19.05
C VAL A 540 16.70 1.74 -18.44
N ARG A 541 16.93 0.50 -18.88
CA ARG A 541 18.13 -0.24 -18.49
C ARG A 541 19.36 0.45 -19.07
N ILE A 542 20.38 0.64 -18.25
CA ILE A 542 21.64 1.19 -18.71
C ILE A 542 22.41 0.07 -19.41
N ALA A 543 22.74 0.26 -20.67
CA ALA A 543 23.55 -0.66 -21.43
C ALA A 543 25.05 -0.41 -21.16
N GLY A 544 25.83 -1.49 -21.08
CA GLY A 544 27.29 -1.46 -21.11
C GLY A 544 27.77 -2.07 -22.43
N ASN A 545 28.76 -1.46 -23.03
CA ASN A 545 29.37 -1.92 -24.28
C ASN A 545 30.88 -2.23 -24.08
N GLU A 546 31.57 -2.62 -25.14
CA GLU A 546 32.99 -2.94 -25.10
C GLU A 546 33.88 -1.72 -24.83
N ASP A 547 33.39 -0.52 -25.17
CA ASP A 547 34.08 0.76 -24.95
C ASP A 547 33.84 1.35 -23.57
N SER A 548 32.98 0.72 -22.75
CA SER A 548 32.65 1.21 -21.38
C SER A 548 33.84 0.94 -20.45
N ALA A 549 34.27 2.00 -19.75
CA ALA A 549 35.35 1.89 -18.77
C ALA A 549 34.78 1.71 -17.35
N PHE A 550 35.18 0.61 -16.69
CA PHE A 550 34.78 0.32 -15.32
C PHE A 550 35.98 0.24 -14.39
N THR A 551 35.94 0.96 -13.26
CA THR A 551 36.84 0.68 -12.14
C THR A 551 36.07 -0.02 -11.03
N SER A 552 36.72 -0.95 -10.38
CA SER A 552 36.12 -1.76 -9.30
C SER A 552 36.98 -1.67 -8.04
N SER A 553 36.41 -1.97 -6.91
CA SER A 553 37.13 -2.13 -5.65
C SER A 553 37.03 -3.57 -5.15
N ASP A 554 37.75 -3.90 -4.08
CA ASP A 554 37.67 -5.22 -3.42
C ASP A 554 36.26 -5.52 -2.89
N LYS A 555 35.42 -4.49 -2.74
CA LYS A 555 34.07 -4.60 -2.17
C LYS A 555 32.96 -4.55 -3.21
N LEU A 556 33.19 -3.92 -4.37
CA LEU A 556 32.21 -3.73 -5.42
C LEU A 556 32.86 -3.90 -6.80
N HIS A 557 32.35 -4.85 -7.56
CA HIS A 557 32.77 -5.10 -8.94
C HIS A 557 31.69 -4.63 -9.93
N LEU A 558 32.03 -3.63 -10.74
CA LEU A 558 31.16 -3.11 -11.81
C LEU A 558 31.45 -3.84 -13.12
N TYR A 559 30.42 -4.20 -13.89
CA TYR A 559 30.59 -4.98 -15.12
C TYR A 559 29.38 -4.88 -16.07
N SER A 560 29.59 -5.23 -17.32
CA SER A 560 28.50 -5.52 -18.27
C SER A 560 28.10 -6.99 -18.20
N THR A 561 26.81 -7.24 -18.12
CA THR A 561 26.27 -8.62 -18.15
C THR A 561 26.38 -9.21 -19.54
N LYS A 562 26.24 -10.54 -19.68
CA LYS A 562 26.18 -11.23 -20.99
C LYS A 562 25.05 -10.72 -21.93
N HIS A 563 24.12 -9.94 -21.41
CA HIS A 563 23.05 -9.31 -22.18
C HIS A 563 23.32 -7.82 -22.44
N GLY A 564 24.55 -7.35 -22.19
CA GLY A 564 24.96 -5.98 -22.43
C GLY A 564 24.35 -4.95 -21.44
N ASN A 565 23.95 -5.35 -20.24
CA ASN A 565 23.42 -4.43 -19.25
C ASN A 565 24.47 -4.10 -18.18
N PHE A 566 24.54 -2.83 -17.77
CA PHE A 566 25.39 -2.39 -16.67
C PHE A 566 24.85 -2.92 -15.33
N SER A 567 25.73 -3.49 -14.52
CA SER A 567 25.40 -4.14 -13.24
C SER A 567 26.59 -4.08 -12.29
N GLY A 568 26.34 -4.32 -11.00
CA GLY A 568 27.38 -4.44 -9.98
C GLY A 568 27.23 -5.73 -9.18
N ARG A 569 28.38 -6.24 -8.69
CA ARG A 569 28.45 -7.32 -7.70
C ARG A 569 29.06 -6.78 -6.42
N ILE A 570 28.32 -6.81 -5.33
CA ILE A 570 28.79 -6.48 -3.99
C ILE A 570 29.41 -7.73 -3.37
N ILE A 571 30.65 -7.63 -2.87
CA ILE A 571 31.48 -8.75 -2.43
C ILE A 571 31.61 -8.80 -0.90
N SER A 572 31.33 -7.68 -0.19
CA SER A 572 31.47 -7.61 1.27
C SER A 572 30.59 -6.54 1.89
N THR A 573 30.13 -6.79 3.11
CA THR A 573 29.23 -5.96 3.94
C THR A 573 29.82 -4.63 4.44
N ALA A 574 31.11 -4.38 4.26
CA ALA A 574 31.78 -3.24 4.87
C ALA A 574 31.73 -1.94 4.03
N LEU A 575 30.73 -1.78 3.15
CA LEU A 575 30.49 -0.47 2.49
C LEU A 575 29.88 0.58 3.42
N THR A 576 29.29 0.16 4.55
CA THR A 576 28.53 1.05 5.46
C THR A 576 29.23 1.39 6.78
N SER A 577 30.44 0.87 7.05
CA SER A 577 31.16 1.18 8.29
C SER A 577 32.35 2.11 8.09
N THR A 578 32.08 3.41 8.04
CA THR A 578 33.01 4.43 8.55
C THR A 578 32.20 5.46 9.30
N SER A 579 32.38 5.42 10.64
CA SER A 579 31.99 6.32 11.75
C SER A 579 31.33 7.65 11.36
#